data_4f9063d12fda5ba08c6a5173f6ee59cd
#
_entry.id   4f9063d12fda5ba08c6a5173f6ee59cd
#
_cell.length_a   1.000
_cell.length_b   1.000
_cell.length_c   1.000
_cell.angle_alpha   90.00
_cell.angle_beta   90.00
_cell.angle_gamma   90.00
#
_symmetry.space_group_name_H-M   'P 1'
#
loop_
_entity.id
_entity.type
_entity.pdbx_description
1 polymer ?
#
loop_
_entity_poly.entity_id
_entity_poly.type
_entity_poly.pdbx_seq_one_letter_code
_entity_poly.pdbx_strand_id
1 'polypeptide(L)'
;MVHSAMSKVGNVDGGAETIVKSFLETVERSGTILMPAYGAAGEVEEGMKTGSIIDLRTQKSYMGKITEVFRTWTGVKRSSHPFSSVCAIGNDTETMLADHWKNPNISHIDSPLGRIVEKDAQIVGIGVSIAVGMAVSHVLEDTDETFPIEVHSPAFKAKYVDSNGGSVIRDIIRFDPEVSKTRIGSPNTEWINEMLTKHFTKLGTMR
;
A
#
# COMPACT_ATOMS: atom_id res chain seq x y z
N MET A 1 -9.83 -0.49 -0.02
CA MET A 1 -8.41 -0.95 0.09
C MET A 1 -8.36 -2.27 0.81
N VAL A 2 -7.64 -3.27 0.26
CA VAL A 2 -7.54 -4.62 0.87
C VAL A 2 -6.12 -4.87 1.34
N HIS A 3 -5.96 -5.23 2.61
CA HIS A 3 -4.73 -5.77 3.19
C HIS A 3 -4.91 -7.24 3.49
N SER A 4 -3.89 -8.06 3.26
CA SER A 4 -4.06 -9.51 3.37
C SER A 4 -2.79 -10.27 3.76
N ALA A 5 -2.97 -11.39 4.46
CA ALA A 5 -1.92 -12.36 4.74
C ALA A 5 -2.45 -13.77 4.44
N MET A 6 -2.09 -14.31 3.27
CA MET A 6 -2.54 -15.64 2.82
C MET A 6 -2.29 -16.74 3.85
N SER A 7 -1.15 -16.69 4.55
CA SER A 7 -0.79 -17.67 5.58
C SER A 7 -1.73 -17.71 6.80
N LYS A 8 -2.59 -16.71 6.96
CA LYS A 8 -3.56 -16.58 8.06
C LYS A 8 -5.01 -16.79 7.62
N VAL A 9 -5.24 -17.00 6.32
CA VAL A 9 -6.60 -17.22 5.79
C VAL A 9 -7.04 -18.68 5.94
N GLY A 10 -6.09 -19.59 6.06
CA GLY A 10 -6.35 -21.03 6.09
C GLY A 10 -6.30 -21.64 4.68
N ASN A 11 -6.90 -22.83 4.53
CA ASN A 11 -6.93 -23.53 3.25
C ASN A 11 -8.10 -22.99 2.39
N VAL A 12 -7.76 -22.52 1.21
CA VAL A 12 -8.73 -22.00 0.21
C VAL A 12 -8.49 -22.74 -1.10
N ASP A 13 -9.51 -23.39 -1.61
CA ASP A 13 -9.45 -24.06 -2.91
C ASP A 13 -9.20 -23.02 -4.01
N GLY A 14 -8.16 -23.26 -4.85
CA GLY A 14 -7.69 -22.27 -5.82
C GLY A 14 -6.85 -21.14 -5.23
N GLY A 15 -6.65 -21.12 -3.90
CA GLY A 15 -5.67 -20.25 -3.24
C GLY A 15 -5.95 -18.75 -3.40
N ALA A 16 -4.88 -18.00 -3.65
CA ALA A 16 -4.95 -16.54 -3.74
C ALA A 16 -5.77 -16.06 -4.96
N GLU A 17 -5.82 -16.84 -6.03
CA GLU A 17 -6.62 -16.52 -7.23
C GLU A 17 -8.11 -16.50 -6.92
N THR A 18 -8.60 -17.48 -6.15
CA THR A 18 -10.00 -17.51 -5.70
C THR A 18 -10.33 -16.29 -4.85
N ILE A 19 -9.44 -15.89 -3.95
CA ILE A 19 -9.65 -14.71 -3.10
C ILE A 19 -9.74 -13.44 -3.96
N VAL A 20 -8.81 -13.25 -4.89
CA VAL A 20 -8.83 -12.09 -5.80
C VAL A 20 -10.11 -12.09 -6.63
N LYS A 21 -10.49 -13.23 -7.20
CA LYS A 21 -11.72 -13.36 -7.98
C LYS A 21 -12.96 -13.02 -7.16
N SER A 22 -13.06 -13.51 -5.92
CA SER A 22 -14.18 -13.20 -5.03
C SER A 22 -14.32 -11.71 -4.73
N PHE A 23 -13.20 -11.00 -4.55
CA PHE A 23 -13.24 -9.53 -4.41
C PHE A 23 -13.77 -8.86 -5.67
N LEU A 24 -13.28 -9.26 -6.85
CA LEU A 24 -13.70 -8.68 -8.12
C LEU A 24 -15.19 -8.90 -8.39
N GLU A 25 -15.71 -10.07 -8.03
CA GLU A 25 -17.12 -10.39 -8.15
C GLU A 25 -17.99 -9.61 -7.15
N THR A 26 -17.50 -9.40 -5.92
CA THR A 26 -18.23 -8.70 -4.86
C THR A 26 -18.35 -7.19 -5.11
N VAL A 27 -17.28 -6.57 -5.63
CA VAL A 27 -17.25 -5.12 -5.83
C VAL A 27 -17.97 -4.69 -7.11
N GLU A 28 -18.24 -5.63 -8.00
CA GLU A 28 -18.92 -5.40 -9.27
C GLU A 28 -18.25 -4.32 -10.15
N ARG A 29 -18.97 -3.87 -11.19
CA ARG A 29 -18.44 -2.89 -12.15
C ARG A 29 -18.43 -1.45 -11.62
N SER A 30 -19.18 -1.16 -10.58
CA SER A 30 -19.32 0.19 -10.03
C SER A 30 -18.26 0.55 -9.01
N GLY A 31 -17.59 -0.45 -8.43
CA GLY A 31 -16.58 -0.24 -7.40
C GLY A 31 -15.16 -0.27 -7.92
N THR A 32 -14.23 0.00 -7.00
CA THR A 32 -12.78 -0.04 -7.27
C THR A 32 -12.07 -0.75 -6.13
N ILE A 33 -11.23 -1.73 -6.47
CA ILE A 33 -10.40 -2.46 -5.52
C ILE A 33 -8.99 -1.90 -5.59
N LEU A 34 -8.40 -1.64 -4.42
CA LEU A 34 -7.00 -1.28 -4.27
C LEU A 34 -6.29 -2.30 -3.40
N MET A 35 -5.05 -2.67 -3.78
CA MET A 35 -4.15 -3.46 -2.94
C MET A 35 -2.74 -2.86 -2.95
N PRO A 36 -2.01 -2.86 -1.83
CA PRO A 36 -0.64 -2.39 -1.81
C PRO A 36 0.24 -3.30 -2.67
N ALA A 37 1.13 -2.70 -3.44
CA ALA A 37 2.11 -3.40 -4.27
C ALA A 37 3.53 -2.89 -3.97
N TYR A 38 3.82 -2.68 -2.68
CA TYR A 38 5.10 -2.14 -2.24
C TYR A 38 6.24 -3.08 -2.64
N GLY A 39 7.31 -2.49 -3.15
CA GLY A 39 8.58 -3.19 -3.34
C GLY A 39 9.26 -3.49 -2.00
N ALA A 40 10.12 -4.51 -1.97
CA ALA A 40 10.99 -4.72 -0.82
C ALA A 40 11.95 -3.53 -0.69
N ALA A 41 11.90 -2.82 0.44
CA ALA A 41 12.70 -1.62 0.63
C ALA A 41 14.20 -1.88 0.43
N GLY A 42 14.70 -3.02 0.92
CA GLY A 42 16.08 -3.43 0.73
C GLY A 42 16.48 -3.65 -0.74
N GLU A 43 15.60 -4.25 -1.54
CA GLU A 43 15.85 -4.44 -2.99
C GLU A 43 15.90 -3.09 -3.72
N VAL A 44 14.99 -2.17 -3.38
CA VAL A 44 14.95 -0.84 -3.98
C VAL A 44 16.20 -0.06 -3.62
N GLU A 45 16.62 -0.09 -2.36
CA GLU A 45 17.84 0.58 -1.90
C GLU A 45 19.12 -0.02 -2.52
N GLU A 46 19.21 -1.34 -2.59
CA GLU A 46 20.34 -2.02 -3.22
C GLU A 46 20.40 -1.70 -4.71
N GLY A 47 19.25 -1.73 -5.40
CA GLY A 47 19.15 -1.32 -6.80
C GLY A 47 19.67 0.11 -7.02
N MET A 48 19.31 1.03 -6.13
CA MET A 48 19.80 2.41 -6.18
C MET A 48 21.31 2.51 -5.96
N LYS A 49 21.89 1.73 -5.03
CA LYS A 49 23.33 1.71 -4.75
C LYS A 49 24.14 1.08 -5.86
N THR A 50 23.66 0.00 -6.43
CA THR A 50 24.36 -0.77 -7.47
C THR A 50 24.10 -0.24 -8.89
N GLY A 51 23.16 0.72 -9.04
CA GLY A 51 22.74 1.23 -10.34
C GLY A 51 21.81 0.30 -11.10
N SER A 52 21.29 -0.76 -10.45
CA SER A 52 20.27 -1.62 -11.02
C SER A 52 18.95 -0.83 -11.13
N ILE A 53 18.31 -0.90 -12.29
CA ILE A 53 17.09 -0.16 -12.55
C ILE A 53 15.89 -0.95 -12.02
N ILE A 54 15.16 -0.36 -11.09
CA ILE A 54 13.86 -0.89 -10.66
C ILE A 54 12.85 -0.65 -11.79
N ASP A 55 12.14 -1.69 -12.20
CA ASP A 55 11.06 -1.60 -13.19
C ASP A 55 9.73 -1.94 -12.52
N LEU A 56 8.86 -0.95 -12.37
CA LEU A 56 7.57 -1.12 -11.68
C LEU A 56 6.63 -2.09 -12.39
N ARG A 57 6.82 -2.34 -13.69
CA ARG A 57 6.01 -3.31 -14.43
C ARG A 57 6.30 -4.75 -13.99
N THR A 58 7.54 -5.02 -13.59
CA THR A 58 8.02 -6.36 -13.22
C THR A 58 8.32 -6.53 -11.73
N GLN A 59 8.53 -5.42 -11.01
CA GLN A 59 8.81 -5.45 -9.57
C GLN A 59 7.67 -6.15 -8.83
N LYS A 60 8.00 -7.21 -8.10
CA LYS A 60 7.05 -7.99 -7.32
C LYS A 60 6.51 -7.19 -6.13
N SER A 61 5.28 -7.50 -5.72
CA SER A 61 4.73 -7.02 -4.46
C SER A 61 5.34 -7.81 -3.30
N TYR A 62 5.92 -7.10 -2.34
CA TYR A 62 6.40 -7.68 -1.09
C TYR A 62 5.31 -7.83 -0.03
N MET A 63 4.09 -7.40 -0.36
CA MET A 63 2.94 -7.38 0.56
C MET A 63 2.18 -8.71 0.63
N GLY A 64 2.73 -9.77 0.04
CA GLY A 64 2.23 -11.13 0.15
C GLY A 64 1.62 -11.73 -1.11
N LYS A 65 1.19 -13.00 -1.02
CA LYS A 65 0.76 -13.78 -2.17
C LYS A 65 -0.49 -13.23 -2.85
N ILE A 66 -1.48 -12.79 -2.08
CA ILE A 66 -2.75 -12.27 -2.63
C ILE A 66 -2.50 -10.99 -3.42
N THR A 67 -1.70 -10.07 -2.86
CA THR A 67 -1.38 -8.81 -3.53
C THR A 67 -0.52 -9.01 -4.78
N GLU A 68 0.38 -10.02 -4.79
CA GLU A 68 1.16 -10.35 -5.98
C GLU A 68 0.29 -10.95 -7.09
N VAL A 69 -0.67 -11.83 -6.76
CA VAL A 69 -1.65 -12.35 -7.71
C VAL A 69 -2.50 -11.20 -8.26
N PHE A 70 -2.99 -10.32 -7.38
CA PHE A 70 -3.78 -9.16 -7.80
C PHE A 70 -2.99 -8.24 -8.73
N ARG A 71 -1.72 -7.94 -8.41
CA ARG A 71 -0.85 -7.09 -9.25
C ARG A 71 -0.72 -7.59 -10.68
N THR A 72 -0.71 -8.92 -10.88
CA THR A 72 -0.57 -9.54 -12.20
C THR A 72 -1.91 -9.87 -12.86
N TRP A 73 -3.02 -9.52 -12.22
CA TRP A 73 -4.36 -9.79 -12.76
C TRP A 73 -4.65 -8.92 -13.97
N THR A 74 -5.32 -9.51 -14.97
CA THR A 74 -5.69 -8.78 -16.20
C THR A 74 -6.52 -7.55 -15.89
N GLY A 75 -6.10 -6.40 -16.40
CA GLY A 75 -6.78 -5.11 -16.23
C GLY A 75 -6.37 -4.34 -14.97
N VAL A 76 -5.58 -4.92 -14.07
CA VAL A 76 -5.03 -4.20 -12.92
C VAL A 76 -3.97 -3.20 -13.38
N LYS A 77 -4.06 -1.98 -12.87
CA LYS A 77 -3.05 -0.91 -13.07
C LYS A 77 -2.28 -0.66 -11.78
N ARG A 78 -1.09 -0.09 -11.90
CA ARG A 78 -0.18 0.20 -10.79
C ARG A 78 0.19 1.68 -10.77
N SER A 79 0.19 2.32 -9.61
CA SER A 79 0.68 3.69 -9.44
C SER A 79 2.20 3.77 -9.53
N SER A 80 2.71 4.94 -9.93
CA SER A 80 4.13 5.13 -10.21
C SER A 80 4.90 5.64 -8.99
N HIS A 81 5.21 4.72 -8.05
CA HIS A 81 6.09 4.99 -6.91
C HIS A 81 6.94 3.76 -6.58
N PRO A 82 8.29 3.84 -6.49
CA PRO A 82 9.16 2.67 -6.39
C PRO A 82 9.05 1.93 -5.05
N PHE A 83 8.69 2.59 -3.96
CA PHE A 83 8.54 1.97 -2.63
C PHE A 83 7.10 1.62 -2.27
N SER A 84 6.15 2.52 -2.53
CA SER A 84 4.79 2.46 -1.99
C SER A 84 3.70 2.40 -3.06
N SER A 85 4.01 1.86 -4.24
CA SER A 85 3.01 1.73 -5.30
C SER A 85 1.78 0.92 -4.84
N VAL A 86 0.64 1.30 -5.39
CA VAL A 86 -0.65 0.65 -5.16
C VAL A 86 -1.16 0.13 -6.49
N CYS A 87 -1.74 -1.05 -6.50
CA CYS A 87 -2.45 -1.60 -7.63
C CYS A 87 -3.95 -1.39 -7.47
N ALA A 88 -4.65 -1.13 -8.57
CA ALA A 88 -6.09 -0.94 -8.58
C ALA A 88 -6.76 -1.48 -9.84
N ILE A 89 -8.02 -1.85 -9.72
CA ILE A 89 -8.93 -2.19 -10.81
C ILE A 89 -10.35 -1.74 -10.45
N GLY A 90 -11.07 -1.21 -11.40
CA GLY A 90 -12.45 -0.76 -11.24
C GLY A 90 -12.67 0.63 -11.83
N ASN A 91 -13.83 1.21 -11.53
CA ASN A 91 -14.31 2.43 -12.16
C ASN A 91 -13.41 3.67 -11.91
N ASP A 92 -12.91 3.80 -10.68
CA ASP A 92 -12.10 4.95 -10.25
C ASP A 92 -10.58 4.71 -10.37
N THR A 93 -10.14 3.64 -11.02
CA THR A 93 -8.73 3.23 -11.07
C THR A 93 -7.80 4.37 -11.47
N GLU A 94 -8.12 5.10 -12.53
CA GLU A 94 -7.27 6.18 -13.03
C GLU A 94 -7.14 7.30 -12.00
N THR A 95 -8.26 7.73 -11.42
CA THR A 95 -8.27 8.77 -10.39
C THR A 95 -7.50 8.33 -9.15
N MET A 96 -7.71 7.09 -8.70
CA MET A 96 -7.06 6.57 -7.48
C MET A 96 -5.56 6.44 -7.61
N LEU A 97 -5.03 6.15 -8.80
CA LEU A 97 -3.60 5.94 -9.04
C LEU A 97 -2.88 7.17 -9.62
N ALA A 98 -3.64 8.17 -10.05
CA ALA A 98 -3.08 9.36 -10.69
C ALA A 98 -2.05 10.06 -9.81
N ASP A 99 -1.05 10.63 -10.45
CA ASP A 99 -0.15 11.60 -9.85
C ASP A 99 0.64 11.19 -8.60
N HIS A 100 0.66 9.90 -8.25
CA HIS A 100 1.41 9.36 -7.10
C HIS A 100 2.91 9.72 -7.13
N TRP A 101 3.43 10.11 -8.27
CA TRP A 101 4.80 10.52 -8.49
C TRP A 101 5.05 12.03 -8.30
N LYS A 102 4.00 12.86 -8.21
CA LYS A 102 4.15 14.33 -8.18
C LYS A 102 4.69 14.83 -6.85
N ASN A 103 4.36 14.17 -5.78
CA ASN A 103 4.87 14.48 -4.46
C ASN A 103 5.94 13.46 -4.06
N PRO A 104 7.11 13.90 -3.56
CA PRO A 104 8.14 12.98 -3.10
C PRO A 104 7.72 12.15 -1.87
N ASN A 105 6.78 12.63 -1.04
CA ASN A 105 6.28 11.91 0.12
C ASN A 105 5.38 10.76 -0.29
N ILE A 106 5.57 9.61 0.34
CA ILE A 106 4.93 8.35 -0.06
C ILE A 106 3.43 8.28 0.25
N SER A 107 2.94 9.06 1.20
CA SER A 107 1.55 9.01 1.68
C SER A 107 0.86 10.38 1.65
N HIS A 108 1.38 11.32 0.86
CA HIS A 108 0.77 12.63 0.70
C HIS A 108 -0.72 12.54 0.31
N ILE A 109 -1.47 13.62 0.53
CA ILE A 109 -2.91 13.67 0.24
C ILE A 109 -3.24 13.29 -1.22
N ASP A 110 -2.38 13.65 -2.17
CA ASP A 110 -2.52 13.28 -3.59
C ASP A 110 -2.08 11.84 -3.90
N SER A 111 -1.59 11.09 -2.91
CA SER A 111 -1.26 9.67 -3.06
C SER A 111 -2.51 8.80 -3.11
N PRO A 112 -2.41 7.53 -3.56
CA PRO A 112 -3.52 6.59 -3.45
C PRO A 112 -4.05 6.43 -2.02
N LEU A 113 -3.19 6.53 -0.98
CA LEU A 113 -3.62 6.48 0.42
C LEU A 113 -4.40 7.75 0.81
N GLY A 114 -3.94 8.92 0.41
CA GLY A 114 -4.68 10.16 0.63
C GLY A 114 -6.08 10.14 -0.01
N ARG A 115 -6.17 9.66 -1.24
CA ARG A 115 -7.47 9.52 -1.94
C ARG A 115 -8.40 8.50 -1.28
N ILE A 116 -7.87 7.45 -0.65
CA ILE A 116 -8.67 6.52 0.17
C ILE A 116 -9.31 7.27 1.33
N VAL A 117 -8.58 8.16 2.00
CA VAL A 117 -9.09 8.98 3.09
C VAL A 117 -10.14 9.98 2.57
N GLU A 118 -9.84 10.71 1.49
CA GLU A 118 -10.77 11.69 0.90
C GLU A 118 -12.09 11.09 0.44
N LYS A 119 -12.05 9.86 -0.08
CA LYS A 119 -13.24 9.14 -0.57
C LYS A 119 -13.97 8.35 0.52
N ASP A 120 -13.54 8.43 1.77
CA ASP A 120 -14.08 7.62 2.88
C ASP A 120 -14.17 6.13 2.48
N ALA A 121 -13.10 5.63 1.87
CA ALA A 121 -13.09 4.29 1.30
C ALA A 121 -12.95 3.22 2.39
N GLN A 122 -13.60 2.09 2.19
CA GLN A 122 -13.50 0.97 3.12
C GLN A 122 -12.13 0.31 3.09
N ILE A 123 -11.60 -0.04 4.27
CA ILE A 123 -10.39 -0.83 4.45
C ILE A 123 -10.79 -2.21 4.92
N VAL A 124 -10.38 -3.23 4.17
CA VAL A 124 -10.68 -4.64 4.46
C VAL A 124 -9.39 -5.38 4.79
N GLY A 125 -9.36 -6.05 5.93
CA GLY A 125 -8.25 -6.89 6.36
C GLY A 125 -8.60 -8.37 6.28
N ILE A 126 -7.81 -9.19 5.57
CA ILE A 126 -7.97 -10.64 5.53
C ILE A 126 -6.72 -11.31 6.11
N GLY A 127 -6.88 -12.00 7.23
CA GLY A 127 -5.77 -12.66 7.89
C GLY A 127 -4.71 -11.72 8.45
N VAL A 128 -5.01 -10.42 8.55
CA VAL A 128 -4.15 -9.39 9.12
C VAL A 128 -4.83 -8.75 10.33
N SER A 129 -4.02 -8.21 11.24
CA SER A 129 -4.55 -7.42 12.34
C SER A 129 -5.07 -6.07 11.83
N ILE A 130 -5.97 -5.48 12.60
CA ILE A 130 -6.53 -4.16 12.29
C ILE A 130 -5.44 -3.07 12.18
N ALA A 131 -4.33 -3.23 12.91
CA ALA A 131 -3.19 -2.31 12.85
C ALA A 131 -2.57 -2.20 11.45
N VAL A 132 -2.67 -3.24 10.61
CA VAL A 132 -2.19 -3.18 9.21
C VAL A 132 -3.07 -2.27 8.35
N GLY A 133 -4.36 -2.17 8.66
CA GLY A 133 -5.28 -1.24 7.99
C GLY A 133 -4.99 0.23 8.28
N MET A 134 -4.17 0.50 9.29
CA MET A 134 -3.74 1.86 9.64
C MET A 134 -2.72 2.48 8.69
N ALA A 135 -2.37 1.84 7.58
CA ALA A 135 -1.49 2.47 6.58
C ALA A 135 -1.97 3.87 6.16
N VAL A 136 -3.28 4.14 6.26
CA VAL A 136 -3.85 5.47 6.03
C VAL A 136 -3.45 6.51 7.09
N SER A 137 -3.02 6.10 8.28
CA SER A 137 -2.49 7.03 9.30
C SER A 137 -1.22 7.74 8.84
N HIS A 138 -0.48 7.13 7.92
CA HIS A 138 0.68 7.74 7.29
C HIS A 138 0.32 9.01 6.50
N VAL A 139 -0.94 9.16 6.08
CA VAL A 139 -1.41 10.40 5.45
C VAL A 139 -1.36 11.56 6.45
N LEU A 140 -1.72 11.32 7.72
CA LEU A 140 -1.63 12.35 8.76
C LEU A 140 -0.17 12.74 9.02
N GLU A 141 0.74 11.76 9.04
CA GLU A 141 2.18 12.00 9.22
C GLU A 141 2.77 12.85 8.10
N ASP A 142 2.23 12.75 6.89
CA ASP A 142 2.68 13.48 5.70
C ASP A 142 1.97 14.83 5.50
N THR A 143 0.83 15.06 6.16
CA THR A 143 -0.02 16.23 5.89
C THR A 143 -0.26 17.12 7.10
N ASP A 144 -0.09 16.62 8.32
CA ASP A 144 -0.29 17.39 9.55
C ASP A 144 1.03 18.06 9.96
N GLU A 145 1.13 19.36 9.73
CA GLU A 145 2.28 20.18 10.09
C GLU A 145 2.56 20.20 11.62
N THR A 146 1.57 19.80 12.43
CA THR A 146 1.70 19.71 13.89
C THR A 146 2.11 18.32 14.37
N PHE A 147 2.36 17.38 13.46
CA PHE A 147 2.78 16.03 13.84
C PHE A 147 4.06 16.09 14.68
N PRO A 148 4.10 15.49 15.88
CA PRO A 148 5.08 15.84 16.91
C PRO A 148 6.50 15.32 16.67
N ILE A 149 6.72 14.49 15.66
CA ILE A 149 8.02 13.90 15.34
C ILE A 149 8.28 13.94 13.84
N GLU A 150 9.55 14.22 13.46
CA GLU A 150 9.97 14.02 12.08
C GLU A 150 10.08 12.53 11.79
N VAL A 151 9.29 12.08 10.84
CA VAL A 151 9.18 10.65 10.49
C VAL A 151 9.89 10.29 9.19
N HIS A 152 10.40 11.29 8.48
CA HIS A 152 10.93 11.14 7.13
C HIS A 152 12.46 11.20 7.09
N SER A 153 13.03 10.42 6.17
CA SER A 153 14.41 10.59 5.77
C SER A 153 14.55 11.78 4.82
N PRO A 154 15.76 12.36 4.68
CA PRO A 154 16.01 13.34 3.64
C PRO A 154 15.62 12.83 2.24
N ALA A 155 15.16 13.74 1.39
CA ALA A 155 14.87 13.44 0.00
C ALA A 155 16.11 12.93 -0.75
N PHE A 156 15.93 11.96 -1.62
CA PHE A 156 16.97 11.46 -2.50
C PHE A 156 16.42 11.19 -3.90
N LYS A 157 17.31 11.21 -4.90
CA LYS A 157 16.94 10.94 -6.29
C LYS A 157 16.90 9.44 -6.55
N ALA A 158 15.73 8.96 -7.01
CA ALA A 158 15.54 7.60 -7.47
C ALA A 158 15.39 7.55 -8.99
N LYS A 159 16.15 6.68 -9.64
CA LYS A 159 16.02 6.35 -11.06
C LYS A 159 15.31 5.01 -11.19
N TYR A 160 14.20 4.98 -11.92
CA TYR A 160 13.42 3.75 -12.12
C TYR A 160 12.64 3.79 -13.43
N VAL A 161 12.12 2.66 -13.86
CA VAL A 161 11.12 2.56 -14.92
C VAL A 161 9.74 2.61 -14.27
N ASP A 162 8.93 3.57 -14.65
CA ASP A 162 7.60 3.77 -14.10
C ASP A 162 6.59 2.70 -14.59
N SER A 163 5.37 2.78 -14.09
CA SER A 163 4.30 1.83 -14.46
C SER A 163 3.89 1.88 -15.94
N ASN A 164 4.24 2.95 -16.65
CA ASN A 164 3.99 3.12 -18.09
C ASN A 164 5.20 2.72 -18.96
N GLY A 165 6.32 2.37 -18.33
CA GLY A 165 7.55 1.96 -19.03
C GLY A 165 8.51 3.11 -19.33
N GLY A 166 8.23 4.32 -18.84
CA GLY A 166 9.13 5.47 -18.95
C GLY A 166 10.30 5.39 -17.96
N SER A 167 11.53 5.64 -18.40
CA SER A 167 12.67 5.82 -17.48
C SER A 167 12.60 7.22 -16.89
N VAL A 168 12.48 7.30 -15.57
CA VAL A 168 12.30 8.56 -14.83
C VAL A 168 13.31 8.71 -13.71
N ILE A 169 13.58 9.97 -13.33
CA ILE A 169 14.31 10.32 -12.12
C ILE A 169 13.39 11.23 -11.30
N ARG A 170 13.14 10.86 -10.05
CA ARG A 170 12.24 11.56 -9.13
C ARG A 170 12.90 11.75 -7.77
N ASP A 171 12.54 12.83 -7.09
CA ASP A 171 12.84 12.97 -5.67
C ASP A 171 11.86 12.09 -4.89
N ILE A 172 12.40 11.33 -3.94
CA ILE A 172 11.64 10.42 -3.08
C ILE A 172 11.97 10.74 -1.63
N ILE A 173 10.95 10.86 -0.82
CA ILE A 173 11.03 10.92 0.65
C ILE A 173 10.37 9.64 1.16
N ARG A 174 11.00 8.95 2.08
CA ARG A 174 10.47 7.74 2.70
C ARG A 174 10.48 7.87 4.21
N PHE A 175 9.77 6.99 4.89
CA PHE A 175 9.88 6.90 6.33
C PHE A 175 11.30 6.52 6.75
N ASP A 176 11.82 7.22 7.76
CA ASP A 176 13.12 6.92 8.34
C ASP A 176 13.11 5.51 8.95
N PRO A 177 14.03 4.61 8.55
CA PRO A 177 14.10 3.27 9.08
C PRO A 177 14.32 3.22 10.61
N GLU A 178 15.03 4.17 11.18
CA GLU A 178 15.28 4.22 12.62
C GLU A 178 14.00 4.61 13.37
N VAL A 179 13.27 5.60 12.87
CA VAL A 179 11.96 5.97 13.43
C VAL A 179 10.97 4.83 13.25
N SER A 180 10.99 4.14 12.10
CA SER A 180 10.12 2.99 11.85
C SER A 180 10.35 1.84 12.83
N LYS A 181 11.57 1.62 13.29
CA LYS A 181 11.87 0.61 14.33
C LYS A 181 11.21 0.92 15.67
N THR A 182 11.04 2.18 16.00
CA THR A 182 10.40 2.58 17.27
C THR A 182 8.88 2.39 17.27
N ARG A 183 8.27 2.28 16.08
CA ARG A 183 6.83 2.05 15.92
C ARG A 183 6.42 0.60 16.19
N ILE A 184 7.32 -0.35 15.95
CA ILE A 184 7.07 -1.78 16.15
C ILE A 184 7.21 -2.09 17.63
N GLY A 185 6.09 -2.42 18.29
CA GLY A 185 6.07 -2.77 19.72
C GLY A 185 5.90 -1.58 20.66
N SER A 186 5.45 -0.43 20.16
CA SER A 186 5.03 0.69 21.02
C SER A 186 3.95 0.21 22.01
N PRO A 187 4.04 0.59 23.30
CA PRO A 187 3.00 0.31 24.30
C PRO A 187 1.63 0.92 23.95
N ASN A 188 1.57 1.77 22.93
CA ASN A 188 0.34 2.33 22.39
C ASN A 188 -0.49 1.37 21.54
N THR A 189 -0.05 0.11 21.37
CA THR A 189 -0.85 -0.89 20.63
C THR A 189 -2.22 -1.13 21.29
N GLU A 190 -2.30 -1.03 22.61
CA GLU A 190 -3.57 -1.15 23.35
C GLU A 190 -4.50 0.03 23.05
N TRP A 191 -4.02 1.27 23.12
CA TRP A 191 -4.79 2.48 22.80
C TRP A 191 -5.24 2.47 21.33
N ILE A 192 -4.34 2.10 20.42
CA ILE A 192 -4.65 1.93 19.00
C ILE A 192 -5.74 0.87 18.81
N ASN A 193 -5.61 -0.28 19.44
CA ASN A 193 -6.61 -1.34 19.37
C ASN A 193 -7.95 -0.91 19.98
N GLU A 194 -7.93 -0.17 21.06
CA GLU A 194 -9.14 0.37 21.69
C GLU A 194 -9.84 1.40 20.80
N MET A 195 -9.08 2.34 20.24
CA MET A 195 -9.59 3.33 19.29
C MET A 195 -10.16 2.67 18.04
N LEU A 196 -9.45 1.70 17.47
CA LEU A 196 -9.86 0.97 16.29
C LEU A 196 -11.09 0.09 16.56
N THR A 197 -11.20 -0.52 17.74
CA THR A 197 -12.37 -1.33 18.13
C THR A 197 -13.64 -0.52 18.18
N LYS A 198 -13.56 0.78 18.47
CA LYS A 198 -14.71 1.71 18.45
C LYS A 198 -15.18 2.07 17.03
N HIS A 199 -14.31 1.98 16.04
CA HIS A 199 -14.56 2.44 14.67
C HIS A 199 -14.58 1.32 13.61
N PHE A 200 -14.23 0.09 13.99
CA PHE A 200 -14.16 -1.02 13.06
C PHE A 200 -15.13 -2.15 13.43
N THR A 201 -15.90 -2.59 12.45
CA THR A 201 -16.76 -3.75 12.60
C THR A 201 -15.97 -5.01 12.28
N LYS A 202 -15.90 -5.94 13.22
CA LYS A 202 -15.33 -7.28 12.97
C LYS A 202 -16.38 -8.11 12.24
N LEU A 203 -16.17 -8.35 10.96
CA LEU A 203 -17.12 -9.08 10.08
C LEU A 203 -17.09 -10.60 10.22
N GLY A 204 -16.33 -11.15 11.14
CA GLY A 204 -16.29 -12.59 11.41
C GLY A 204 -14.89 -13.14 11.62
N THR A 205 -14.81 -14.37 12.09
CA THR A 205 -13.58 -15.17 12.12
C THR A 205 -13.73 -16.29 11.10
N MET A 206 -12.83 -16.35 10.10
CA MET A 206 -12.67 -17.56 9.32
C MET A 206 -12.08 -18.64 10.24
N ARG A 207 -12.76 -19.81 10.31
CA ARG A 207 -12.30 -21.00 11.02
C ARG A 207 -11.61 -21.95 10.07
#